data_d59dea342198a892db787197708a68fc
#
_entry.id   d59dea342198a892db787197708a68fc
#
_cell.length_a   1.000
_cell.length_b   1.000
_cell.length_c   1.000
_cell.angle_alpha   90.00
_cell.angle_beta   90.00
_cell.angle_gamma   90.00
#
_symmetry.space_group_name_H-M   'P 1'
#
loop_
_entity.id
_entity.type
_entity.pdbx_description
1 polymer ?
#
loop_
_entity_poly.entity_id
_entity_poly.type
_entity_poly.pdbx_seq_one_letter_code
_entity_poly.pdbx_strand_id
1 'polypeptide(L)'
;LHIDGGFNFEDLIYKQSLIPLTPVGSTVIFKNRFYGGSTSFTLDKEELKKKNLSYGQNKRSSEHLKLYGNKPFDKEIYEKYLTHENIENLRGLEVEFIYEWEVGSMLIFDRSHLHCSSSVIEGKKIGIATFTKK
;
A
#
# COMPACT_ATOMS: atom_id res chain seq x y z
N LEU A 1 -1.51 4.04 -2.22
CA LEU A 1 -0.77 2.83 -2.60
C LEU A 1 0.74 3.05 -2.43
N HIS A 2 1.43 2.20 -1.70
CA HIS A 2 2.86 2.35 -1.39
C HIS A 2 3.51 1.04 -0.94
N ILE A 3 4.81 1.09 -0.76
CA ILE A 3 5.58 0.24 0.14
C ILE A 3 6.28 1.11 1.17
N ASP A 4 6.46 0.59 2.36
CA ASP A 4 7.28 1.26 3.37
C ASP A 4 8.75 0.97 3.15
N GLY A 5 9.57 2.02 3.25
CA GLY A 5 11.01 1.91 3.12
C GLY A 5 11.71 1.67 4.44
N GLY A 6 12.86 1.02 4.35
CA GLY A 6 13.83 1.03 5.44
C GLY A 6 14.46 2.40 5.63
N PHE A 7 15.00 2.62 6.81
CA PHE A 7 15.72 3.85 7.13
C PHE A 7 16.99 4.03 6.30
N ASN A 8 17.56 2.94 5.75
CA ASN A 8 18.69 2.96 4.83
C ASN A 8 18.52 1.90 3.74
N PHE A 9 19.04 2.16 2.54
CA PHE A 9 19.00 1.22 1.41
C PHE A 9 19.72 -0.11 1.68
N GLU A 10 20.67 -0.11 2.61
CA GLU A 10 21.45 -1.28 3.00
C GLU A 10 20.76 -2.14 4.07
N ASP A 11 19.80 -1.57 4.78
CA ASP A 11 19.02 -2.27 5.78
C ASP A 11 17.89 -3.04 5.10
N LEU A 12 18.10 -4.30 4.82
CA LEU A 12 17.04 -5.20 4.37
C LEU A 12 15.99 -5.35 5.46
N ILE A 13 15.00 -4.48 5.45
CA ILE A 13 13.79 -4.71 6.23
C ILE A 13 13.19 -6.01 5.75
N TYR A 14 12.97 -6.88 6.69
CA TYR A 14 12.51 -8.21 6.42
C TYR A 14 10.99 -8.30 6.48
N LYS A 15 10.43 -7.86 7.59
CA LYS A 15 8.99 -7.84 7.83
C LYS A 15 8.56 -6.48 8.36
N GLN A 16 7.33 -6.15 8.08
CA GLN A 16 6.64 -5.07 8.78
C GLN A 16 5.38 -5.61 9.47
N SER A 17 4.97 -4.95 10.53
CA SER A 17 3.72 -5.26 11.19
C SER A 17 2.87 -4.02 11.40
N LEU A 18 1.57 -4.23 11.44
CA LEU A 18 0.57 -3.23 11.77
C LEU A 18 -0.23 -3.71 12.97
N ILE A 19 -0.28 -2.88 14.00
CA ILE A 19 -1.02 -3.14 15.24
C ILE A 19 -2.12 -2.09 15.35
N PRO A 20 -3.40 -2.45 15.14
CA PRO A 20 -4.51 -1.53 15.29
C PRO A 20 -4.68 -1.05 16.73
N LEU A 21 -4.84 0.27 16.91
CA LEU A 21 -5.23 0.89 18.18
C LEU A 21 -6.71 1.31 18.15
N THR A 22 -7.32 1.34 16.97
CA THR A 22 -8.75 1.57 16.78
C THR A 22 -9.31 0.52 15.82
N PRO A 23 -10.56 0.08 15.99
CA PRO A 23 -11.20 -0.89 15.11
C PRO A 23 -11.81 -0.18 13.89
N VAL A 24 -11.02 0.64 13.20
CA VAL A 24 -11.51 1.48 12.09
C VAL A 24 -10.69 1.23 10.83
N GLY A 25 -11.38 0.88 9.75
CA GLY A 25 -10.80 0.69 8.44
C GLY A 25 -10.07 -0.64 8.28
N SER A 26 -9.39 -0.78 7.15
CA SER A 26 -8.68 -2.00 6.75
C SER A 26 -7.34 -1.65 6.12
N THR A 27 -6.51 -2.65 5.92
CA THR A 27 -5.31 -2.57 5.08
C THR A 27 -5.41 -3.60 3.97
N VAL A 28 -5.32 -3.14 2.73
CA VAL A 28 -5.34 -4.00 1.55
C VAL A 28 -3.91 -4.34 1.17
N ILE A 29 -3.58 -5.61 1.14
CA ILE A 29 -2.28 -6.15 0.74
C ILE A 29 -2.42 -6.76 -0.65
N PHE A 30 -1.50 -6.40 -1.55
CA PHE A 30 -1.48 -6.91 -2.90
C PHE A 30 -0.42 -8.01 -3.07
N LYS A 31 -0.68 -8.95 -3.97
CA LYS A 31 0.31 -9.95 -4.40
C LYS A 31 1.52 -9.31 -5.08
N ASN A 32 1.31 -8.15 -5.66
CA ASN A 32 2.33 -7.40 -6.36
C ASN A 32 3.43 -6.96 -5.39
N ARG A 33 4.67 -7.12 -5.84
CA ARG A 33 5.87 -6.85 -5.03
C ARG A 33 6.70 -5.74 -5.66
N PHE A 34 7.40 -5.02 -4.81
CA PHE A 34 8.43 -4.08 -5.21
C PHE A 34 9.62 -4.20 -4.27
N TYR A 35 10.81 -4.30 -4.85
CA TYR A 35 12.04 -4.57 -4.11
C TYR A 35 12.96 -3.35 -3.98
N GLY A 36 12.53 -2.20 -4.48
CA GLY A 36 13.26 -0.94 -4.34
C GLY A 36 13.06 -0.27 -2.99
N GLY A 37 13.49 0.98 -2.90
CA GLY A 37 13.28 1.81 -1.71
C GLY A 37 11.80 2.15 -1.47
N SER A 38 11.56 2.86 -0.37
CA SER A 38 10.22 3.37 -0.04
C SER A 38 9.65 4.19 -1.17
N THR A 39 8.39 3.98 -1.49
CA THR A 39 7.79 4.68 -2.59
C THR A 39 6.27 4.70 -2.52
N SER A 40 5.70 5.81 -2.96
CA SER A 40 4.28 5.90 -3.27
C SER A 40 4.09 5.76 -4.77
N PHE A 41 3.06 5.05 -5.17
CA PHE A 41 2.78 4.75 -6.57
C PHE A 41 1.58 5.54 -7.05
N THR A 42 1.75 6.27 -8.13
CA THR A 42 0.66 6.93 -8.85
C THR A 42 0.94 6.96 -10.35
N LEU A 43 -0.11 6.89 -11.15
CA LEU A 43 -0.03 7.11 -12.59
C LEU A 43 -0.24 8.58 -12.96
N ASP A 44 -0.81 9.37 -12.07
CA ASP A 44 -1.17 10.76 -12.34
C ASP A 44 -0.01 11.70 -12.12
N LYS A 45 0.50 12.27 -13.23
CA LYS A 45 1.58 13.27 -13.19
C LYS A 45 1.16 14.58 -12.52
N GLU A 46 -0.10 14.95 -12.59
CA GLU A 46 -0.62 16.16 -11.96
C GLU A 46 -0.75 15.98 -10.46
N GLU A 47 -1.13 14.79 -10.02
CA GLU A 47 -1.14 14.44 -8.60
C GLU A 47 0.27 14.50 -8.00
N LEU A 48 1.28 14.03 -8.73
CA LEU A 48 2.69 14.14 -8.34
C LEU A 48 3.12 15.59 -8.15
N LYS A 49 2.70 16.49 -9.06
CA LYS A 49 3.01 17.91 -8.98
C LYS A 49 2.30 18.60 -7.81
N LYS A 50 1.02 18.29 -7.59
CA LYS A 50 0.21 18.94 -6.54
C LYS A 50 0.69 18.61 -5.13
N LYS A 51 1.17 17.40 -4.91
CA LYS A 51 1.58 16.94 -3.57
C LYS A 51 2.98 17.41 -3.16
N ASN A 52 3.71 18.11 -4.02
CA ASN A 52 5.06 18.64 -3.78
C ASN A 52 5.98 17.65 -3.03
N LEU A 53 5.82 16.36 -3.34
CA LEU A 53 6.41 15.27 -2.62
C LEU A 53 7.80 14.99 -3.20
N SER A 54 8.81 15.55 -2.55
CA SER A 54 10.22 15.44 -2.96
C SER A 54 10.89 14.12 -2.57
N TYR A 55 10.20 13.22 -1.88
CA TYR A 55 10.80 11.99 -1.37
C TYR A 55 10.08 10.75 -1.86
N GLY A 56 10.83 9.85 -2.53
CA GLY A 56 10.46 8.45 -2.72
C GLY A 56 9.27 8.17 -3.63
N GLN A 57 8.89 9.11 -4.49
CA GLN A 57 7.80 8.88 -5.41
C GLN A 57 8.32 8.28 -6.71
N ASN A 58 8.04 7.01 -6.88
CA ASN A 58 8.15 6.40 -8.18
C ASN A 58 6.79 6.45 -8.86
N LYS A 59 6.78 7.06 -10.03
CA LYS A 59 5.73 6.80 -10.98
C LYS A 59 5.58 5.29 -11.08
N ARG A 60 4.37 4.78 -10.92
CA ARG A 60 4.08 3.37 -11.14
C ARG A 60 4.72 2.95 -12.46
N SER A 61 5.81 2.23 -12.36
CA SER A 61 6.59 1.88 -13.53
C SER A 61 5.86 0.83 -14.34
N SER A 62 6.14 0.81 -15.63
CA SER A 62 5.71 -0.25 -16.53
C SER A 62 6.08 -1.66 -16.04
N GLU A 63 6.98 -1.80 -15.08
CA GLU A 63 7.36 -3.07 -14.48
C GLU A 63 6.23 -3.73 -13.69
N HIS A 64 5.46 -2.96 -12.94
CA HIS A 64 4.27 -3.48 -12.26
C HIS A 64 3.19 -3.94 -13.23
N LEU A 65 3.08 -3.26 -14.37
CA LEU A 65 2.16 -3.63 -15.45
C LEU A 65 2.67 -4.83 -16.23
N LYS A 66 4.00 -4.99 -16.38
CA LYS A 66 4.59 -6.13 -17.08
C LYS A 66 4.39 -7.46 -16.34
N LEU A 67 4.52 -7.45 -15.02
CA LEU A 67 4.41 -8.66 -14.22
C LEU A 67 2.98 -9.21 -14.15
N TYR A 68 1.97 -8.34 -14.17
CA TYR A 68 0.57 -8.73 -13.93
C TYR A 68 -0.40 -8.27 -15.01
N GLY A 69 0.13 -7.66 -16.06
CA GLY A 69 -0.68 -7.11 -17.16
C GLY A 69 -1.44 -5.84 -16.77
N ASN A 70 -2.32 -5.41 -17.65
CA ASN A 70 -3.09 -4.18 -17.48
C ASN A 70 -4.58 -4.50 -17.25
N LYS A 71 -4.87 -5.53 -16.45
CA LYS A 71 -6.25 -5.90 -16.14
C LYS A 71 -6.92 -4.77 -15.33
N PRO A 72 -8.19 -4.48 -15.60
CA PRO A 72 -8.98 -3.63 -14.72
C PRO A 72 -8.95 -4.17 -13.29
N PHE A 73 -8.93 -3.26 -12.32
CA PHE A 73 -9.03 -3.65 -10.91
C PHE A 73 -10.46 -4.11 -10.58
N ASP A 74 -10.58 -4.93 -9.57
CA ASP A 74 -11.86 -5.41 -9.06
C ASP A 74 -12.71 -4.24 -8.56
N LYS A 75 -13.87 -4.06 -9.16
CA LYS A 75 -14.75 -2.92 -8.89
C LYS A 75 -15.41 -3.01 -7.51
N GLU A 76 -15.77 -4.21 -7.04
CA GLU A 76 -16.42 -4.39 -5.74
C GLU A 76 -15.43 -4.08 -4.60
N ILE A 77 -14.20 -4.55 -4.73
CA ILE A 77 -13.14 -4.24 -3.78
C ILE A 77 -12.82 -2.75 -3.80
N TYR A 78 -12.77 -2.13 -4.99
CA TYR A 78 -12.54 -0.71 -5.13
C TYR A 78 -13.62 0.10 -4.41
N GLU A 79 -14.88 -0.15 -4.69
CA GLU A 79 -16.02 0.58 -4.14
C GLU A 79 -16.09 0.43 -2.61
N LYS A 80 -15.72 -0.73 -2.09
CA LYS A 80 -15.78 -0.99 -0.65
C LYS A 80 -14.60 -0.42 0.13
N TYR A 81 -13.40 -0.44 -0.44
CA TYR A 81 -12.18 -0.20 0.34
C TYR A 81 -11.29 0.94 -0.18
N LEU A 82 -11.30 1.26 -1.48
CA LEU A 82 -10.24 2.02 -2.12
C LEU A 82 -10.73 3.26 -2.90
N THR A 83 -11.89 3.79 -2.59
CA THR A 83 -12.49 4.93 -3.30
C THR A 83 -11.68 6.23 -3.20
N HIS A 84 -10.73 6.31 -2.26
CA HIS A 84 -9.80 7.45 -2.14
C HIS A 84 -8.61 7.36 -3.10
N GLU A 85 -8.40 6.21 -3.73
CA GLU A 85 -7.38 6.02 -4.76
C GLU A 85 -7.98 6.21 -6.16
N ASN A 86 -7.16 6.61 -7.11
CA ASN A 86 -7.58 6.56 -8.50
C ASN A 86 -7.58 5.11 -8.98
N ILE A 87 -8.72 4.61 -9.47
CA ILE A 87 -8.88 3.21 -9.90
C ILE A 87 -7.86 2.81 -10.98
N GLU A 88 -7.45 3.75 -11.83
CA GLU A 88 -6.43 3.49 -12.84
C GLU A 88 -5.05 3.18 -12.24
N ASN A 89 -4.77 3.68 -11.03
CA ASN A 89 -3.54 3.33 -10.30
C ASN A 89 -3.54 1.89 -9.80
N LEU A 90 -4.69 1.26 -9.74
CA LEU A 90 -4.86 -0.11 -9.23
C LEU A 90 -4.86 -1.16 -10.35
N ARG A 91 -4.83 -0.75 -11.62
CA ARG A 91 -4.77 -1.68 -12.76
C ARG A 91 -3.61 -2.65 -12.63
N GLY A 92 -3.86 -3.92 -12.93
CA GLY A 92 -2.88 -5.00 -12.84
C GLY A 92 -2.47 -5.36 -11.41
N LEU A 93 -3.12 -4.82 -10.40
CA LEU A 93 -2.94 -5.26 -9.02
C LEU A 93 -3.93 -6.38 -8.70
N GLU A 94 -3.43 -7.35 -7.93
CA GLU A 94 -4.24 -8.43 -7.38
C GLU A 94 -4.20 -8.37 -5.87
N VAL A 95 -5.37 -8.40 -5.25
CA VAL A 95 -5.46 -8.45 -3.78
C VAL A 95 -5.03 -9.85 -3.30
N GLU A 96 -4.14 -9.89 -2.34
CA GLU A 96 -3.77 -11.10 -1.64
C GLU A 96 -4.60 -11.25 -0.37
N PHE A 97 -4.76 -10.15 0.36
CA PHE A 97 -5.43 -10.16 1.63
C PHE A 97 -6.00 -8.78 1.98
N ILE A 98 -7.15 -8.74 2.64
CA ILE A 98 -7.73 -7.55 3.23
C ILE A 98 -7.78 -7.78 4.74
N TYR A 99 -7.01 -6.98 5.47
CA TYR A 99 -6.95 -7.03 6.92
C TYR A 99 -7.90 -5.99 7.51
N GLU A 100 -9.04 -6.46 8.00
CA GLU A 100 -9.94 -5.65 8.80
C GLU A 100 -9.28 -5.34 10.15
N TRP A 101 -9.26 -4.07 10.53
CA TRP A 101 -8.58 -3.65 11.74
C TRP A 101 -9.38 -4.05 12.99
N GLU A 102 -8.76 -4.83 13.85
CA GLU A 102 -9.31 -5.28 15.13
C GLU A 102 -8.28 -5.00 16.22
N VAL A 103 -8.70 -4.31 17.30
CA VAL A 103 -7.82 -4.04 18.46
C VAL A 103 -7.44 -5.35 19.13
N GLY A 104 -6.14 -5.51 19.43
CA GLY A 104 -5.60 -6.74 19.97
C GLY A 104 -5.11 -7.73 18.91
N SER A 105 -5.29 -7.44 17.64
CA SER A 105 -4.72 -8.20 16.52
C SER A 105 -3.44 -7.55 15.97
N MET A 106 -2.70 -8.28 15.16
CA MET A 106 -1.50 -7.81 14.48
C MET A 106 -1.39 -8.44 13.09
N LEU A 107 -1.23 -7.61 12.08
CA LEU A 107 -0.87 -8.05 10.73
C LEU A 107 0.64 -8.03 10.57
N ILE A 108 1.23 -9.13 10.09
CA ILE A 108 2.66 -9.20 9.74
C ILE A 108 2.77 -9.61 8.28
N PHE A 109 3.54 -8.87 7.49
CA PHE A 109 3.74 -9.15 6.08
C PHE A 109 5.12 -8.72 5.59
N ASP A 110 5.51 -9.23 4.42
CA ASP A 110 6.78 -8.87 3.82
C ASP A 110 6.76 -7.43 3.35
N ARG A 111 7.82 -6.69 3.63
CA ARG A 111 7.98 -5.30 3.22
C ARG A 111 7.75 -5.08 1.71
N SER A 112 8.11 -6.04 0.89
CA SER A 112 8.01 -5.92 -0.57
C SER A 112 6.57 -5.86 -1.09
N HIS A 113 5.56 -6.20 -0.29
CA HIS A 113 4.18 -6.10 -0.73
C HIS A 113 3.75 -4.65 -0.95
N LEU A 114 3.17 -4.40 -2.11
CA LEU A 114 2.37 -3.20 -2.28
C LEU A 114 1.18 -3.28 -1.35
N HIS A 115 0.86 -2.18 -0.71
CA HIS A 115 -0.29 -2.10 0.17
C HIS A 115 -0.91 -0.71 0.19
N CYS A 116 -2.10 -0.63 0.73
CA CYS A 116 -2.87 0.59 0.82
C CYS A 116 -3.80 0.55 2.03
N SER A 117 -3.90 1.67 2.72
CA SER A 117 -4.95 1.85 3.72
C SER A 117 -6.31 1.91 3.02
N SER A 118 -7.34 1.34 3.61
CA SER A 118 -8.70 1.54 3.10
C SER A 118 -9.19 2.97 3.28
N SER A 119 -10.22 3.34 2.53
CA SER A 119 -11.01 4.53 2.80
C SER A 119 -11.56 4.48 4.22
N VAL A 120 -11.54 5.61 4.92
CA VAL A 120 -12.15 5.77 6.25
C VAL A 120 -13.34 6.69 6.09
N ILE A 121 -14.53 6.13 6.25
CA ILE A 121 -15.79 6.88 6.11
C ILE A 121 -16.13 7.57 7.42
N GLU A 122 -15.88 6.91 8.54
CA GLU A 122 -16.21 7.41 9.88
C GLU A 122 -15.12 7.01 10.89
N GLY A 123 -14.86 7.87 11.87
CA GLY A 123 -13.91 7.63 12.95
C GLY A 123 -12.46 7.99 12.59
N LYS A 124 -11.55 7.50 13.40
CA LYS A 124 -10.09 7.69 13.23
C LYS A 124 -9.39 6.35 13.16
N LYS A 125 -8.63 6.14 12.11
CA LYS A 125 -7.75 4.98 11.95
C LYS A 125 -6.40 5.27 12.60
N ILE A 126 -6.13 4.64 13.73
CA ILE A 126 -4.89 4.80 14.51
C ILE A 126 -4.26 3.44 14.73
N GLY A 127 -2.99 3.30 14.39
CA GLY A 127 -2.23 2.07 14.58
C GLY A 127 -0.74 2.33 14.73
N ILE A 128 -0.01 1.30 15.11
CA ILE A 128 1.44 1.29 15.20
C ILE A 128 1.98 0.43 14.06
N ALA A 129 2.91 0.99 13.30
CA ALA A 129 3.71 0.23 12.33
C ALA A 129 5.08 -0.08 12.94
N THR A 130 5.53 -1.31 12.83
CA THR A 130 6.86 -1.72 13.23
C THR A 130 7.60 -2.42 12.11
N PHE A 131 8.91 -2.36 12.15
CA PHE A 131 9.78 -2.90 11.11
C PHE A 131 10.87 -3.75 11.74
N THR A 132 11.07 -4.96 11.21
CA THR A 132 12.15 -5.83 11.63
C THR A 132 13.30 -5.80 10.63
N LYS A 133 14.51 -5.91 11.14
CA LYS A 133 15.72 -6.14 10.34
C LYS A 133 16.06 -7.63 10.35
N LYS A 134 16.76 -8.07 9.31
CA LYS A 134 17.34 -9.40 9.26
C LYS A 134 18.74 -9.38 9.82
#